data_6a9ab6c51bed1f42f9be447c9368c6d4
#
_entry.id   6a9ab6c51bed1f42f9be447c9368c6d4
#
_cell.length_a   1.000
_cell.length_b   1.000
_cell.length_c   1.000
_cell.angle_alpha   90.00
_cell.angle_beta   90.00
_cell.angle_gamma   90.00
#
_symmetry.space_group_name_H-M   'P 1'
#
loop_
_entity.id
_entity.type
_entity.pdbx_description
1 polymer ?
#
loop_
_entity_poly.entity_id
_entity_poly.type
_entity_poly.pdbx_seq_one_letter_code
_entity_poly.pdbx_strand_id
1 'polypeptide(L)'
;MLFCHFSGRFLIKAIELFLSLSFKRLNMKKIFIFIAFFSLFVSCANKSQQQTEDKKPVSIPVFNADSAYFFVKTQVDFDARVPNSEAHKQCAAYLANTLRSFGAEVVEQRAVLTAFNGYKLNAVNIIGSYNTESTNRVLLFAHWDSRPWADNDPNPANHKTPVMAANDGASGVGVLLEMARQFSLQKPNVGVDIIFFDAEDYGPSQNSHGASEDSWCLGSQYWAKNPHVKGYSARYGILLDMVGAPSATFYKEQFSMYYAADVVEKVWSAAASLGFSNYFRNEEMGGITDDHVYVNKLAGIPSIDIIQYRNEGQNSGFGHYWHTVNDTMENIDKNTLFAVGTTLMQVVYNE
;
A
#
# COMPACT_ATOMS: atom_id res chain seq x y z
N MET A 1 9.95 -12.40 38.54
CA MET A 1 10.62 -11.53 39.51
C MET A 1 11.47 -12.39 40.48
N LEU A 2 12.37 -13.27 40.01
CA LEU A 2 13.15 -14.18 40.87
C LEU A 2 14.55 -14.53 40.32
N PHE A 3 15.13 -13.77 39.39
CA PHE A 3 16.44 -14.09 38.79
C PHE A 3 17.56 -13.04 39.02
N CYS A 4 17.30 -11.95 39.74
CA CYS A 4 18.29 -10.87 39.92
C CYS A 4 18.96 -10.84 41.32
N HIS A 5 18.68 -11.75 42.23
CA HIS A 5 19.21 -11.67 43.60
C HIS A 5 20.35 -12.66 43.91
N PHE A 6 20.74 -13.52 42.97
CA PHE A 6 21.75 -14.55 43.24
C PHE A 6 23.19 -14.20 42.82
N SER A 7 23.39 -13.16 41.99
CA SER A 7 24.73 -12.85 41.45
C SER A 7 25.56 -11.93 42.37
N GLY A 8 24.92 -11.09 43.18
CA GLY A 8 25.63 -10.11 44.03
C GLY A 8 26.37 -10.70 45.23
N ARG A 9 25.81 -11.75 45.88
CA ARG A 9 26.41 -12.37 47.06
C ARG A 9 27.61 -13.26 46.74
N PHE A 10 27.65 -13.82 45.52
CA PHE A 10 28.78 -14.66 45.12
C PHE A 10 30.02 -13.82 44.77
N LEU A 11 29.81 -12.64 44.18
CA LEU A 11 30.87 -11.72 43.82
C LEU A 11 31.55 -11.11 45.06
N ILE A 12 30.76 -10.74 46.09
CA ILE A 12 31.28 -10.16 47.33
C ILE A 12 32.12 -11.18 48.11
N LYS A 13 31.69 -12.44 48.23
CA LYS A 13 32.47 -13.52 48.87
C LYS A 13 33.75 -13.87 48.12
N ALA A 14 33.74 -13.81 46.79
CA ALA A 14 34.92 -14.02 45.98
C ALA A 14 35.96 -12.90 46.17
N ILE A 15 35.53 -11.67 46.33
CA ILE A 15 36.39 -10.50 46.57
C ILE A 15 36.98 -10.56 47.99
N GLU A 16 36.23 -10.93 49.01
CA GLU A 16 36.74 -11.09 50.40
C GLU A 16 37.75 -12.21 50.48
N LEU A 17 37.51 -13.35 49.82
CA LEU A 17 38.42 -14.48 49.79
C LEU A 17 39.75 -14.14 49.07
N PHE A 18 39.66 -13.32 47.99
CA PHE A 18 40.83 -12.89 47.25
C PHE A 18 41.69 -11.85 48.01
N LEU A 19 41.05 -10.95 48.77
CA LEU A 19 41.75 -9.97 49.59
C LEU A 19 42.43 -10.61 50.80
N SER A 20 41.89 -11.70 51.37
CA SER A 20 42.49 -12.39 52.52
C SER A 20 43.72 -13.26 52.17
N LEU A 21 43.83 -13.69 50.90
CA LEU A 21 44.94 -14.52 50.41
C LEU A 21 46.12 -13.71 49.82
N SER A 22 45.95 -12.40 49.57
CA SER A 22 46.94 -11.57 48.87
C SER A 22 47.86 -10.73 49.77
N PHE A 23 47.71 -10.77 51.11
CA PHE A 23 48.49 -9.92 51.99
C PHE A 23 49.79 -10.54 52.55
N LYS A 24 50.21 -11.68 52.01
CA LYS A 24 51.55 -12.24 52.36
C LYS A 24 52.43 -12.33 51.11
N ARG A 25 53.31 -11.31 50.95
CA ARG A 25 54.39 -11.18 49.95
C ARG A 25 53.97 -10.82 48.52
N LEU A 26 53.71 -9.53 48.23
CA LEU A 26 53.75 -9.02 46.89
C LEU A 26 54.92 -8.03 46.71
N ASN A 27 55.83 -8.33 45.77
CA ASN A 27 56.93 -7.48 45.33
C ASN A 27 56.36 -6.30 44.54
N MET A 28 56.83 -5.06 44.81
CA MET A 28 56.28 -3.82 44.19
C MET A 28 56.20 -3.85 42.64
N LYS A 29 57.01 -4.62 41.97
CA LYS A 29 56.97 -4.74 40.49
C LYS A 29 55.69 -5.47 39.99
N LYS A 30 55.00 -6.25 40.79
CA LYS A 30 53.73 -6.92 40.40
C LYS A 30 52.51 -6.03 40.60
N ILE A 31 52.61 -5.02 41.47
CA ILE A 31 51.51 -4.07 41.68
C ILE A 31 51.37 -3.14 40.46
N PHE A 32 52.46 -2.73 39.82
CA PHE A 32 52.38 -1.89 38.60
C PHE A 32 51.78 -2.64 37.40
N ILE A 33 51.94 -3.93 37.26
CA ILE A 33 51.35 -4.72 36.18
C ILE A 33 49.84 -4.90 36.41
N PHE A 34 49.37 -4.99 37.67
CA PHE A 34 47.95 -5.11 37.97
C PHE A 34 47.18 -3.81 37.77
N ILE A 35 47.79 -2.65 38.06
CA ILE A 35 47.20 -1.33 37.84
C ILE A 35 47.12 -1.03 36.34
N ALA A 36 48.15 -1.41 35.53
CA ALA A 36 48.14 -1.28 34.11
C ALA A 36 47.08 -2.18 33.41
N PHE A 37 46.76 -3.36 33.98
CA PHE A 37 45.72 -4.21 33.43
C PHE A 37 44.31 -3.76 33.81
N PHE A 38 44.15 -3.11 34.98
CA PHE A 38 42.84 -2.55 35.39
C PHE A 38 42.47 -1.28 34.64
N SER A 39 43.45 -0.48 34.21
CA SER A 39 43.20 0.72 33.39
C SER A 39 42.80 0.39 31.96
N LEU A 40 43.08 -0.81 31.44
CA LEU A 40 42.63 -1.30 30.13
C LEU A 40 41.16 -1.76 30.12
N PHE A 41 40.59 -2.11 31.27
CA PHE A 41 39.17 -2.50 31.36
C PHE A 41 38.20 -1.32 31.61
N VAL A 42 38.72 -0.17 32.06
CA VAL A 42 37.87 1.04 32.28
C VAL A 42 37.68 1.82 30.99
N SER A 43 38.51 1.61 29.95
CA SER A 43 38.43 2.30 28.67
C SER A 43 37.32 1.78 27.74
N CYS A 44 36.65 0.66 28.05
CA CYS A 44 35.55 0.10 27.23
C CYS A 44 34.15 0.37 27.78
N ALA A 45 34.00 1.22 28.81
CA ALA A 45 32.70 1.54 29.41
C ALA A 45 32.13 2.90 28.97
N ASN A 46 32.80 3.63 28.06
CA ASN A 46 32.14 4.69 27.31
C ASN A 46 31.39 4.07 26.14
N LYS A 47 30.28 3.37 26.41
CA LYS A 47 29.18 3.31 25.46
C LYS A 47 28.78 4.75 25.25
N SER A 48 29.10 5.29 24.08
CA SER A 48 28.41 6.45 23.56
C SER A 48 26.92 6.17 23.77
N GLN A 49 26.28 6.89 24.69
CA GLN A 49 24.85 7.08 24.61
C GLN A 49 24.65 7.73 23.23
N GLN A 50 24.34 6.89 22.25
CA GLN A 50 23.64 7.34 21.07
C GLN A 50 22.36 7.96 21.67
N GLN A 51 22.35 9.28 21.78
CA GLN A 51 21.12 10.01 21.94
C GLN A 51 20.25 9.52 20.77
N THR A 52 19.30 8.65 21.07
CA THR A 52 18.12 8.54 20.22
C THR A 52 17.57 9.95 20.22
N GLU A 53 17.82 10.71 19.16
CA GLU A 53 17.04 11.90 18.90
C GLU A 53 15.59 11.43 19.01
N ASP A 54 14.87 11.92 20.01
CA ASP A 54 13.43 11.78 20.08
C ASP A 54 12.90 12.42 18.80
N LYS A 55 12.66 11.60 17.79
CA LYS A 55 12.00 12.06 16.57
C LYS A 55 10.68 12.65 17.03
N LYS A 56 10.54 13.96 16.89
CA LYS A 56 9.26 14.62 17.15
C LYS A 56 8.17 13.79 16.46
N PRO A 57 7.05 13.51 17.13
CA PRO A 57 5.95 12.81 16.50
C PRO A 57 5.62 13.48 15.17
N VAL A 58 5.64 12.73 14.08
CA VAL A 58 5.24 13.26 12.78
C VAL A 58 3.77 13.62 12.87
N SER A 59 3.43 14.87 12.63
CA SER A 59 2.03 15.27 12.50
C SER A 59 1.48 14.66 11.22
N ILE A 60 0.50 13.79 11.34
CA ILE A 60 -0.15 13.14 10.20
C ILE A 60 -1.47 13.87 9.94
N PRO A 61 -1.69 14.39 8.71
CA PRO A 61 -2.97 14.99 8.36
C PRO A 61 -4.12 14.01 8.51
N VAL A 62 -5.28 14.53 8.93
CA VAL A 62 -6.47 13.70 9.11
C VAL A 62 -7.12 13.42 7.76
N PHE A 63 -7.26 12.15 7.42
CA PHE A 63 -7.97 11.70 6.22
C PHE A 63 -9.45 12.08 6.31
N ASN A 64 -10.01 12.63 5.24
CA ASN A 64 -11.41 13.05 5.18
C ASN A 64 -12.23 12.11 4.31
N ALA A 65 -13.02 11.26 4.95
CA ALA A 65 -13.87 10.27 4.26
C ALA A 65 -14.98 10.91 3.41
N ASP A 66 -15.48 12.11 3.78
CA ASP A 66 -16.46 12.81 2.96
C ASP A 66 -15.85 13.28 1.64
N SER A 67 -14.60 13.75 1.67
CA SER A 67 -13.87 14.11 0.44
C SER A 67 -13.60 12.88 -0.42
N ALA A 68 -13.15 11.76 0.17
CA ALA A 68 -12.94 10.51 -0.57
C ALA A 68 -14.24 10.03 -1.23
N TYR A 69 -15.34 10.01 -0.48
CA TYR A 69 -16.67 9.67 -1.01
C TYR A 69 -17.09 10.59 -2.13
N PHE A 70 -16.85 11.90 -2.00
CA PHE A 70 -17.12 12.87 -3.06
C PHE A 70 -16.31 12.56 -4.33
N PHE A 71 -15.04 12.20 -4.20
CA PHE A 71 -14.20 11.81 -5.35
C PHE A 71 -14.66 10.52 -6.01
N VAL A 72 -15.14 9.53 -5.25
CA VAL A 72 -15.78 8.33 -5.82
C VAL A 72 -17.03 8.74 -6.61
N LYS A 73 -17.93 9.49 -5.96
CA LYS A 73 -19.18 9.95 -6.59
C LYS A 73 -18.94 10.73 -7.88
N THR A 74 -17.97 11.62 -7.89
CA THR A 74 -17.67 12.43 -9.08
C THR A 74 -17.25 11.58 -10.27
N GLN A 75 -16.50 10.49 -10.05
CA GLN A 75 -16.16 9.53 -11.11
C GLN A 75 -17.40 8.81 -11.64
N VAL A 76 -18.27 8.37 -10.74
CA VAL A 76 -19.54 7.69 -11.08
C VAL A 76 -20.51 8.63 -11.82
N ASP A 77 -20.52 9.92 -11.48
CA ASP A 77 -21.37 10.93 -12.14
C ASP A 77 -20.99 11.18 -13.62
N PHE A 78 -19.80 10.73 -14.09
CA PHE A 78 -19.46 10.70 -15.52
C PHE A 78 -20.11 9.57 -16.28
N ASP A 79 -20.76 8.60 -15.59
CA ASP A 79 -21.23 7.34 -16.14
C ASP A 79 -20.11 6.26 -16.18
N ALA A 80 -20.39 5.10 -16.76
CA ALA A 80 -19.42 4.00 -16.86
C ALA A 80 -18.17 4.44 -17.67
N ARG A 81 -17.00 4.36 -17.03
CA ARG A 81 -15.71 4.81 -17.60
C ARG A 81 -15.08 3.74 -18.48
N VAL A 82 -15.90 3.11 -19.34
CA VAL A 82 -15.42 2.09 -20.28
C VAL A 82 -14.41 2.70 -21.25
N PRO A 83 -13.24 2.11 -21.45
CA PRO A 83 -12.24 2.59 -22.41
C PRO A 83 -12.84 2.94 -23.78
N ASN A 84 -12.45 4.08 -24.33
CA ASN A 84 -12.96 4.73 -25.55
C ASN A 84 -14.31 5.44 -25.44
N SER A 85 -15.03 5.39 -24.33
CA SER A 85 -16.28 6.14 -24.15
C SER A 85 -16.01 7.64 -23.91
N GLU A 86 -17.06 8.48 -24.04
CA GLU A 86 -16.94 9.90 -23.68
C GLU A 86 -16.81 10.10 -22.17
N ALA A 87 -17.49 9.26 -21.36
CA ALA A 87 -17.35 9.22 -19.90
C ALA A 87 -15.90 8.95 -19.47
N HIS A 88 -15.25 7.96 -20.09
CA HIS A 88 -13.84 7.64 -19.88
C HIS A 88 -12.93 8.84 -20.20
N LYS A 89 -13.11 9.50 -21.34
CA LYS A 89 -12.32 10.66 -21.71
C LYS A 89 -12.50 11.84 -20.76
N GLN A 90 -13.73 12.12 -20.33
CA GLN A 90 -14.03 13.21 -19.39
C GLN A 90 -13.48 12.91 -18.00
N CYS A 91 -13.62 11.67 -17.53
CA CYS A 91 -13.08 11.24 -16.25
C CYS A 91 -11.54 11.31 -16.24
N ALA A 92 -10.86 10.85 -17.30
CA ALA A 92 -9.40 10.97 -17.42
C ALA A 92 -8.93 12.43 -17.26
N ALA A 93 -9.60 13.36 -17.96
CA ALA A 93 -9.28 14.79 -17.84
C ALA A 93 -9.53 15.32 -16.42
N TYR A 94 -10.62 14.91 -15.79
CA TYR A 94 -10.92 15.24 -14.39
C TYR A 94 -9.84 14.76 -13.43
N LEU A 95 -9.45 13.50 -13.50
CA LEU A 95 -8.45 12.90 -12.63
C LEU A 95 -7.08 13.59 -12.75
N ALA A 96 -6.62 13.81 -14.00
CA ALA A 96 -5.37 14.51 -14.27
C ALA A 96 -5.39 15.95 -13.73
N ASN A 97 -6.48 16.70 -13.96
CA ASN A 97 -6.61 18.07 -13.49
C ASN A 97 -6.74 18.14 -11.96
N THR A 98 -7.40 17.19 -11.33
CA THR A 98 -7.52 17.10 -9.85
C THR A 98 -6.15 16.89 -9.22
N LEU A 99 -5.35 15.95 -9.71
CA LEU A 99 -3.98 15.76 -9.22
C LEU A 99 -3.11 17.01 -9.40
N ARG A 100 -3.21 17.71 -10.58
CA ARG A 100 -2.52 18.99 -10.80
C ARG A 100 -2.95 20.06 -9.80
N SER A 101 -4.25 20.15 -9.50
CA SER A 101 -4.78 21.12 -8.55
C SER A 101 -4.29 20.88 -7.11
N PHE A 102 -3.91 19.65 -6.79
CA PHE A 102 -3.30 19.26 -5.53
C PHE A 102 -1.76 19.28 -5.58
N GLY A 103 -1.18 19.92 -6.59
CA GLY A 103 0.25 20.20 -6.67
C GLY A 103 1.11 19.04 -7.17
N ALA A 104 0.53 18.00 -7.76
CA ALA A 104 1.32 16.95 -8.40
C ALA A 104 1.94 17.41 -9.73
N GLU A 105 3.14 16.92 -10.03
CA GLU A 105 3.62 16.85 -11.40
C GLU A 105 2.91 15.70 -12.11
N VAL A 106 2.12 16.00 -13.16
CA VAL A 106 1.23 15.02 -13.78
C VAL A 106 1.69 14.62 -15.18
N VAL A 107 1.81 13.31 -15.38
CA VAL A 107 2.03 12.68 -16.68
C VAL A 107 0.77 11.92 -17.09
N GLU A 108 0.24 12.18 -18.29
CA GLU A 108 -0.78 11.38 -18.95
C GLU A 108 -0.11 10.44 -19.94
N GLN A 109 0.11 9.19 -19.53
CA GLN A 109 0.75 8.19 -20.38
C GLN A 109 -0.28 7.53 -21.29
N ARG A 110 -0.34 7.99 -22.54
CA ARG A 110 -1.31 7.51 -23.54
C ARG A 110 -0.74 6.36 -24.35
N ALA A 111 -1.56 5.32 -24.57
CA ALA A 111 -1.21 4.17 -25.39
C ALA A 111 -2.42 3.60 -26.13
N VAL A 112 -2.17 2.93 -27.25
CA VAL A 112 -3.19 2.10 -27.92
C VAL A 112 -2.92 0.66 -27.52
N LEU A 113 -3.73 0.12 -26.61
CA LEU A 113 -3.63 -1.25 -26.12
C LEU A 113 -4.54 -2.17 -26.95
N THR A 114 -4.26 -3.47 -26.93
CA THR A 114 -5.08 -4.45 -27.64
C THR A 114 -5.72 -5.39 -26.65
N ALA A 115 -7.04 -5.33 -26.54
CA ALA A 115 -7.81 -6.22 -25.67
C ALA A 115 -7.82 -7.67 -26.21
N PHE A 116 -8.23 -8.61 -25.37
CA PHE A 116 -8.28 -10.05 -25.67
C PHE A 116 -9.08 -10.39 -26.95
N ASN A 117 -10.07 -9.57 -27.27
CA ASN A 117 -10.94 -9.73 -28.44
C ASN A 117 -10.43 -8.98 -29.70
N GLY A 118 -9.21 -8.42 -29.64
CA GLY A 118 -8.60 -7.63 -30.72
C GLY A 118 -9.02 -6.17 -30.79
N TYR A 119 -9.92 -5.72 -29.90
CA TYR A 119 -10.37 -4.32 -29.84
C TYR A 119 -9.23 -3.40 -29.42
N LYS A 120 -9.15 -2.21 -30.03
CA LYS A 120 -8.12 -1.21 -29.72
C LYS A 120 -8.66 -0.24 -28.67
N LEU A 121 -7.97 -0.18 -27.55
CA LEU A 121 -8.27 0.69 -26.41
C LEU A 121 -7.33 1.89 -26.44
N ASN A 122 -7.87 3.11 -26.52
CA ASN A 122 -7.10 4.34 -26.36
C ASN A 122 -6.94 4.60 -24.85
N ALA A 123 -6.03 3.90 -24.23
CA ALA A 123 -5.80 3.95 -22.81
C ALA A 123 -4.96 5.16 -22.39
N VAL A 124 -5.17 5.61 -21.15
CA VAL A 124 -4.39 6.66 -20.50
C VAL A 124 -4.14 6.34 -19.04
N ASN A 125 -2.91 5.93 -18.69
CA ASN A 125 -2.48 5.90 -17.30
C ASN A 125 -2.21 7.34 -16.84
N ILE A 126 -2.69 7.70 -15.64
CA ILE A 126 -2.53 9.05 -15.08
C ILE A 126 -1.59 8.95 -13.90
N ILE A 127 -0.45 9.61 -13.97
CA ILE A 127 0.60 9.57 -12.95
C ILE A 127 0.72 10.95 -12.32
N GLY A 128 0.59 11.04 -10.98
CA GLY A 128 0.81 12.24 -10.21
C GLY A 128 1.97 12.06 -9.23
N SER A 129 3.04 12.85 -9.42
CA SER A 129 4.25 12.76 -8.60
C SER A 129 4.33 13.90 -7.60
N TYR A 130 4.54 13.55 -6.32
CA TYR A 130 4.75 14.47 -5.21
C TYR A 130 6.18 14.33 -4.68
N ASN A 131 6.74 15.42 -4.18
CA ASN A 131 8.10 15.46 -3.65
C ASN A 131 9.10 14.83 -4.63
N THR A 132 9.15 15.34 -5.85
CA THR A 132 9.92 14.79 -6.98
C THR A 132 11.43 14.83 -6.77
N GLU A 133 11.92 15.68 -5.86
CA GLU A 133 13.34 15.74 -5.45
C GLU A 133 13.78 14.53 -4.62
N SER A 134 12.83 13.81 -4.00
CA SER A 134 13.16 12.66 -3.18
C SER A 134 13.40 11.41 -4.03
N THR A 135 14.56 10.78 -3.84
CA THR A 135 14.86 9.45 -4.41
C THR A 135 14.29 8.31 -3.59
N ASN A 136 13.90 8.59 -2.34
CA ASN A 136 13.18 7.65 -1.48
C ASN A 136 11.69 7.76 -1.79
N ARG A 137 11.16 6.88 -2.64
CA ARG A 137 9.80 6.98 -3.16
C ARG A 137 8.95 5.77 -2.80
N VAL A 138 7.64 5.98 -2.65
CA VAL A 138 6.61 4.95 -2.55
C VAL A 138 5.61 5.13 -3.69
N LEU A 139 5.05 4.03 -4.16
CA LEU A 139 4.08 3.97 -5.25
C LEU A 139 2.71 3.60 -4.69
N LEU A 140 1.69 4.41 -4.97
CA LEU A 140 0.29 4.13 -4.65
C LEU A 140 -0.49 4.06 -5.94
N PHE A 141 -1.34 3.06 -6.12
CA PHE A 141 -2.04 2.92 -7.37
C PHE A 141 -3.42 2.30 -7.22
N ALA A 142 -4.28 2.54 -8.21
CA ALA A 142 -5.61 1.98 -8.37
C ALA A 142 -5.94 1.97 -9.85
N HIS A 143 -6.87 1.12 -10.31
CA HIS A 143 -7.43 1.29 -11.63
C HIS A 143 -8.59 2.29 -11.60
N TRP A 144 -8.88 2.92 -12.75
CA TRP A 144 -9.91 3.97 -12.84
C TRP A 144 -10.95 3.72 -13.94
N ASP A 145 -10.67 2.81 -14.87
CA ASP A 145 -11.65 2.38 -15.87
C ASP A 145 -12.78 1.55 -15.24
N SER A 146 -13.73 1.18 -16.02
CA SER A 146 -14.81 0.31 -15.60
C SER A 146 -15.12 -0.76 -16.62
N ARG A 147 -15.64 -1.88 -16.12
CA ARG A 147 -16.00 -3.05 -16.91
C ARG A 147 -17.06 -2.71 -17.95
N PRO A 148 -16.86 -3.10 -19.23
CA PRO A 148 -17.82 -2.82 -20.29
C PRO A 148 -19.08 -3.69 -20.24
N TRP A 149 -19.14 -4.70 -19.39
CA TRP A 149 -20.26 -5.63 -19.27
C TRP A 149 -20.43 -6.16 -17.85
N ALA A 150 -21.70 -6.23 -17.40
CA ALA A 150 -22.05 -6.76 -16.08
C ALA A 150 -22.22 -8.29 -16.16
N ASP A 151 -21.14 -9.01 -16.45
CA ASP A 151 -21.17 -10.46 -16.78
C ASP A 151 -21.40 -11.37 -15.56
N ASN A 152 -21.32 -10.85 -14.32
CA ASN A 152 -21.71 -11.54 -13.10
C ASN A 152 -23.12 -11.15 -12.60
N ASP A 153 -23.84 -10.30 -13.33
CA ASP A 153 -25.20 -9.94 -12.94
C ASP A 153 -26.11 -11.17 -12.95
N PRO A 154 -26.91 -11.39 -11.89
CA PRO A 154 -27.82 -12.53 -11.83
C PRO A 154 -28.92 -12.50 -12.90
N ASN A 155 -29.21 -11.33 -13.48
CA ASN A 155 -30.09 -11.18 -14.63
C ASN A 155 -29.29 -11.16 -15.94
N PRO A 156 -29.38 -12.19 -16.78
CA PRO A 156 -28.66 -12.24 -18.05
C PRO A 156 -28.96 -11.11 -19.03
N ALA A 157 -30.11 -10.42 -18.86
CA ALA A 157 -30.42 -9.25 -19.67
C ALA A 157 -29.44 -8.06 -19.43
N ASN A 158 -28.79 -8.05 -18.27
CA ASN A 158 -27.81 -7.03 -17.88
C ASN A 158 -26.39 -7.32 -18.36
N HIS A 159 -26.08 -8.54 -18.83
CA HIS A 159 -24.72 -8.97 -19.16
C HIS A 159 -24.02 -8.14 -20.24
N LYS A 160 -24.70 -7.27 -20.95
CA LYS A 160 -24.12 -6.35 -21.94
C LYS A 160 -24.16 -4.90 -21.46
N THR A 161 -24.61 -4.65 -20.26
CA THR A 161 -24.69 -3.32 -19.66
C THR A 161 -23.34 -2.98 -19.03
N PRO A 162 -22.74 -1.81 -19.31
CA PRO A 162 -21.56 -1.36 -18.61
C PRO A 162 -21.78 -1.23 -17.10
N VAL A 163 -20.74 -1.52 -16.31
CA VAL A 163 -20.76 -1.39 -14.86
C VAL A 163 -20.41 0.04 -14.46
N MET A 164 -21.13 0.60 -13.49
CA MET A 164 -20.83 1.95 -12.96
C MET A 164 -19.54 1.96 -12.16
N ALA A 165 -19.13 0.83 -11.61
CA ALA A 165 -17.83 0.61 -10.98
C ALA A 165 -17.51 1.62 -9.86
N ALA A 166 -18.46 1.78 -8.94
CA ALA A 166 -18.27 2.67 -7.80
C ALA A 166 -17.26 2.12 -6.79
N ASN A 167 -17.31 0.81 -6.56
CA ASN A 167 -16.33 0.12 -5.71
C ASN A 167 -15.12 -0.35 -6.53
N ASP A 168 -15.37 -0.91 -7.69
CA ASP A 168 -14.43 -1.51 -8.63
C ASP A 168 -14.12 -0.56 -9.80
N GLY A 169 -13.19 0.26 -9.76
CA GLY A 169 -11.99 0.81 -9.16
C GLY A 169 -12.16 2.24 -8.65
N ALA A 170 -13.37 2.92 -8.77
CA ALA A 170 -13.47 4.32 -8.36
C ALA A 170 -13.19 4.51 -6.85
N SER A 171 -13.41 3.47 -6.00
CA SER A 171 -13.15 3.56 -4.56
C SER A 171 -11.67 3.77 -4.25
N GLY A 172 -10.78 3.00 -4.87
CA GLY A 172 -9.33 3.15 -4.72
C GLY A 172 -8.84 4.52 -5.16
N VAL A 173 -9.30 4.96 -6.34
CA VAL A 173 -9.02 6.31 -6.86
C VAL A 173 -9.51 7.39 -5.91
N GLY A 174 -10.72 7.26 -5.34
CA GLY A 174 -11.28 8.22 -4.39
C GLY A 174 -10.44 8.38 -3.14
N VAL A 175 -9.94 7.28 -2.57
CA VAL A 175 -9.00 7.30 -1.44
C VAL A 175 -7.70 7.99 -1.83
N LEU A 176 -7.11 7.67 -2.98
CA LEU A 176 -5.84 8.24 -3.42
C LEU A 176 -5.95 9.73 -3.77
N LEU A 177 -7.09 10.19 -4.29
CA LEU A 177 -7.34 11.63 -4.51
C LEU A 177 -7.45 12.40 -3.19
N GLU A 178 -8.06 11.83 -2.16
CA GLU A 178 -8.06 12.47 -0.84
C GLU A 178 -6.67 12.49 -0.23
N MET A 179 -5.88 11.44 -0.36
CA MET A 179 -4.46 11.45 0.04
C MET A 179 -3.68 12.54 -0.71
N ALA A 180 -3.88 12.66 -2.03
CA ALA A 180 -3.30 13.72 -2.85
C ALA A 180 -3.66 15.12 -2.33
N ARG A 181 -4.92 15.33 -1.94
CA ARG A 181 -5.37 16.58 -1.32
C ARG A 181 -4.64 16.83 0.02
N GLN A 182 -4.46 15.80 0.84
CA GLN A 182 -3.69 15.92 2.09
C GLN A 182 -2.22 16.24 1.84
N PHE A 183 -1.59 15.64 0.81
CA PHE A 183 -0.20 15.95 0.42
C PHE A 183 -0.03 17.42 0.01
N SER A 184 -1.06 18.05 -0.57
CA SER A 184 -1.04 19.49 -0.88
C SER A 184 -1.07 20.38 0.37
N LEU A 185 -1.67 19.91 1.46
CA LEU A 185 -1.76 20.63 2.73
C LEU A 185 -0.50 20.44 3.59
N GLN A 186 0.02 19.23 3.59
CA GLN A 186 1.24 18.87 4.31
C GLN A 186 2.04 17.87 3.48
N LYS A 187 3.19 18.29 2.97
CA LYS A 187 4.07 17.47 2.14
C LYS A 187 4.60 16.26 2.92
N PRO A 188 4.53 15.03 2.39
CA PRO A 188 5.18 13.86 3.00
C PRO A 188 6.70 13.98 2.92
N ASN A 189 7.41 13.30 3.83
CA ASN A 189 8.89 13.30 3.86
C ASN A 189 9.50 12.51 2.70
N VAL A 190 8.75 11.56 2.13
CA VAL A 190 9.16 10.74 0.99
C VAL A 190 8.56 11.24 -0.31
N GLY A 191 9.14 10.82 -1.44
CA GLY A 191 8.48 10.95 -2.73
C GLY A 191 7.28 10.01 -2.81
N VAL A 192 6.17 10.48 -3.35
CA VAL A 192 4.99 9.65 -3.58
C VAL A 192 4.57 9.78 -5.03
N ASP A 193 4.42 8.65 -5.70
CA ASP A 193 3.78 8.58 -7.00
C ASP A 193 2.42 7.93 -6.86
N ILE A 194 1.38 8.59 -7.35
CA ILE A 194 0.04 8.05 -7.49
C ILE A 194 -0.16 7.70 -8.95
N ILE A 195 -0.52 6.45 -9.23
CA ILE A 195 -0.85 6.03 -10.60
C ILE A 195 -2.29 5.52 -10.64
N PHE A 196 -3.09 6.08 -11.55
CA PHE A 196 -4.37 5.53 -11.92
C PHE A 196 -4.18 4.75 -13.23
N PHE A 197 -4.21 3.42 -13.14
CA PHE A 197 -4.09 2.53 -14.30
C PHE A 197 -5.39 2.46 -15.07
N ASP A 198 -5.29 2.36 -16.39
CA ASP A 198 -6.40 2.25 -17.31
C ASP A 198 -6.48 0.85 -17.92
N ALA A 199 -7.65 0.47 -18.38
CA ALA A 199 -7.87 -0.82 -19.06
C ALA A 199 -7.44 -2.04 -18.22
N GLU A 200 -7.66 -1.96 -16.91
CA GLU A 200 -7.54 -3.09 -16.01
C GLU A 200 -8.66 -4.08 -16.28
N ASP A 201 -9.92 -3.59 -16.29
CA ASP A 201 -11.15 -4.38 -16.24
C ASP A 201 -11.76 -4.69 -17.62
N TYR A 202 -10.99 -4.55 -18.69
CA TYR A 202 -11.41 -4.94 -20.05
C TYR A 202 -11.05 -6.39 -20.37
N GLY A 203 -10.89 -7.23 -19.36
CA GLY A 203 -10.57 -8.65 -19.53
C GLY A 203 -11.76 -9.51 -19.97
N PRO A 204 -11.53 -10.75 -20.41
CA PRO A 204 -12.59 -11.67 -20.83
C PRO A 204 -13.48 -12.05 -19.65
N SER A 205 -14.73 -12.45 -19.93
CA SER A 205 -15.61 -13.05 -18.91
C SER A 205 -14.94 -14.30 -18.30
N GLN A 206 -15.15 -14.53 -17.00
CA GLN A 206 -14.62 -15.71 -16.28
C GLN A 206 -14.98 -17.05 -16.94
N ASN A 207 -16.06 -17.09 -17.71
CA ASN A 207 -16.50 -18.27 -18.44
C ASN A 207 -15.93 -18.36 -19.87
N SER A 208 -15.05 -17.44 -20.26
CA SER A 208 -14.46 -17.43 -21.60
C SER A 208 -13.34 -18.47 -21.70
N HIS A 209 -13.48 -19.44 -22.57
CA HIS A 209 -12.44 -20.42 -22.82
C HIS A 209 -11.28 -19.83 -23.64
N GLY A 210 -10.04 -20.08 -23.20
CA GLY A 210 -8.83 -19.77 -23.97
C GLY A 210 -8.29 -18.36 -23.82
N ALA A 211 -8.83 -17.53 -22.92
CA ALA A 211 -8.23 -16.26 -22.58
C ALA A 211 -7.05 -16.46 -21.60
N SER A 212 -5.98 -15.72 -21.81
CA SER A 212 -4.83 -15.66 -20.90
C SER A 212 -5.13 -14.77 -19.70
N GLU A 213 -4.54 -15.05 -18.54
CA GLU A 213 -4.53 -14.14 -17.38
C GLU A 213 -3.96 -12.77 -17.77
N ASP A 214 -2.98 -12.73 -18.69
CA ASP A 214 -2.40 -11.48 -19.21
C ASP A 214 -3.37 -10.63 -20.07
N SER A 215 -4.64 -11.02 -20.18
CA SER A 215 -5.69 -10.25 -20.85
C SER A 215 -6.30 -9.15 -20.01
N TRP A 216 -5.95 -9.08 -18.72
CA TRP A 216 -6.36 -8.09 -17.74
C TRP A 216 -5.23 -7.10 -17.43
N CYS A 217 -5.49 -6.04 -16.70
CA CYS A 217 -4.47 -5.13 -16.19
C CYS A 217 -3.57 -4.53 -17.29
N LEU A 218 -4.12 -4.24 -18.46
CA LEU A 218 -3.33 -3.86 -19.63
C LEU A 218 -2.57 -2.55 -19.43
N GLY A 219 -3.11 -1.62 -18.65
CA GLY A 219 -2.47 -0.34 -18.34
C GLY A 219 -1.23 -0.49 -17.47
N SER A 220 -1.29 -1.28 -16.40
CA SER A 220 -0.13 -1.55 -15.55
C SER A 220 0.93 -2.38 -16.26
N GLN A 221 0.53 -3.34 -17.10
CA GLN A 221 1.47 -4.08 -17.97
C GLN A 221 2.23 -3.14 -18.91
N TYR A 222 1.51 -2.17 -19.51
CA TYR A 222 2.14 -1.19 -20.39
C TYR A 222 3.09 -0.28 -19.62
N TRP A 223 2.63 0.29 -18.51
CA TRP A 223 3.45 1.17 -17.68
C TRP A 223 4.70 0.47 -17.15
N ALA A 224 4.58 -0.76 -16.66
CA ALA A 224 5.70 -1.50 -16.10
C ALA A 224 6.81 -1.79 -17.14
N LYS A 225 6.44 -1.93 -18.41
CA LYS A 225 7.38 -2.06 -19.54
C LYS A 225 7.90 -0.70 -20.05
N ASN A 226 7.16 0.39 -19.79
CA ASN A 226 7.42 1.72 -20.31
C ASN A 226 7.23 2.78 -19.18
N PRO A 227 8.00 2.74 -18.10
CA PRO A 227 7.78 3.65 -16.98
C PRO A 227 7.90 5.12 -17.41
N HIS A 228 7.12 5.99 -16.78
CA HIS A 228 7.02 7.41 -17.08
C HIS A 228 8.33 8.19 -16.87
N VAL A 229 9.25 7.63 -16.06
CA VAL A 229 10.62 8.12 -15.88
C VAL A 229 11.58 7.00 -16.20
N LYS A 230 12.60 7.29 -17.00
CA LYS A 230 13.63 6.29 -17.33
C LYS A 230 14.37 5.83 -16.07
N GLY A 231 14.39 4.52 -15.85
CA GLY A 231 15.00 3.93 -14.65
C GLY A 231 14.20 4.18 -13.38
N TYR A 232 12.88 4.40 -13.50
CA TYR A 232 11.99 4.58 -12.36
C TYR A 232 12.11 3.43 -11.36
N SER A 233 12.14 3.79 -10.09
CA SER A 233 12.10 2.83 -8.97
C SER A 233 11.33 3.41 -7.79
N ALA A 234 10.66 2.55 -7.05
CA ALA A 234 10.07 2.86 -5.76
C ALA A 234 10.46 1.75 -4.77
N ARG A 235 10.48 2.07 -3.48
CA ARG A 235 10.79 1.08 -2.43
C ARG A 235 9.76 -0.03 -2.38
N TYR A 236 8.51 0.34 -2.55
CA TYR A 236 7.37 -0.56 -2.64
C TYR A 236 6.17 0.14 -3.29
N GLY A 237 5.18 -0.67 -3.66
CA GLY A 237 3.89 -0.22 -4.16
C GLY A 237 2.73 -0.74 -3.32
N ILE A 238 1.61 -0.01 -3.33
CA ILE A 238 0.35 -0.43 -2.71
C ILE A 238 -0.78 -0.16 -3.71
N LEU A 239 -1.43 -1.24 -4.14
CA LEU A 239 -2.67 -1.21 -4.92
C LEU A 239 -3.85 -1.05 -3.98
N LEU A 240 -4.84 -0.28 -4.41
CA LEU A 240 -6.16 -0.19 -3.80
C LEU A 240 -7.21 -0.62 -4.82
N ASP A 241 -7.79 -1.77 -4.62
CA ASP A 241 -8.92 -2.23 -5.40
C ASP A 241 -10.11 -2.63 -4.52
N MET A 242 -11.33 -2.22 -4.90
CA MET A 242 -12.57 -2.49 -4.17
C MET A 242 -12.51 -2.17 -2.67
N VAL A 243 -12.04 -0.96 -2.32
CA VAL A 243 -11.80 -0.54 -0.93
C VAL A 243 -12.91 0.35 -0.35
N GLY A 244 -14.09 0.38 -0.95
CA GLY A 244 -15.17 1.28 -0.57
C GLY A 244 -16.42 0.63 0.02
N ALA A 245 -16.59 -0.68 -0.06
CA ALA A 245 -17.86 -1.31 0.27
C ALA A 245 -18.15 -1.40 1.78
N PRO A 246 -19.43 -1.41 2.18
CA PRO A 246 -19.82 -1.57 3.58
C PRO A 246 -19.27 -2.86 4.19
N SER A 247 -18.65 -2.72 5.37
CA SER A 247 -18.06 -3.85 6.11
C SER A 247 -17.08 -4.68 5.28
N ALA A 248 -16.33 -4.04 4.38
CA ALA A 248 -15.27 -4.71 3.62
C ALA A 248 -14.24 -5.35 4.57
N THR A 249 -13.69 -6.47 4.13
CA THR A 249 -12.58 -7.14 4.84
C THR A 249 -11.43 -7.35 3.87
N PHE A 250 -10.22 -7.02 4.32
CA PHE A 250 -8.97 -7.14 3.58
C PHE A 250 -8.12 -8.21 4.24
N TYR A 251 -7.70 -9.21 3.48
CA TYR A 251 -6.87 -10.31 3.91
C TYR A 251 -5.45 -10.15 3.36
N LYS A 252 -4.49 -10.87 3.93
CA LYS A 252 -3.12 -10.93 3.40
C LYS A 252 -3.14 -11.79 2.13
N GLU A 253 -3.19 -11.13 0.98
CA GLU A 253 -3.29 -11.77 -0.33
C GLU A 253 -1.98 -12.50 -0.68
N GLN A 254 -2.05 -13.65 -1.32
CA GLN A 254 -0.92 -14.57 -1.50
C GLN A 254 0.23 -13.99 -2.34
N PHE A 255 -0.05 -13.29 -3.44
CA PHE A 255 1.02 -12.68 -4.24
C PHE A 255 1.64 -11.50 -3.51
N SER A 256 0.86 -10.73 -2.77
CA SER A 256 1.34 -9.67 -1.88
C SER A 256 2.30 -10.23 -0.83
N MET A 257 1.94 -11.34 -0.19
CA MET A 257 2.80 -12.05 0.75
C MET A 257 4.06 -12.62 0.10
N TYR A 258 3.96 -13.11 -1.14
CA TYR A 258 5.10 -13.66 -1.87
C TYR A 258 6.11 -12.59 -2.28
N TYR A 259 5.65 -11.43 -2.76
CA TYR A 259 6.53 -10.38 -3.30
C TYR A 259 6.96 -9.34 -2.26
N ALA A 260 6.13 -9.04 -1.27
CA ALA A 260 6.28 -7.88 -0.39
C ALA A 260 5.68 -8.11 1.01
N ALA A 261 5.97 -9.24 1.65
CA ALA A 261 5.43 -9.60 2.97
C ALA A 261 5.71 -8.54 4.04
N ASP A 262 6.86 -7.87 3.99
CA ASP A 262 7.24 -6.80 4.90
C ASP A 262 6.35 -5.55 4.73
N VAL A 263 5.90 -5.26 3.51
CA VAL A 263 4.94 -4.19 3.23
C VAL A 263 3.55 -4.57 3.72
N VAL A 264 3.11 -5.83 3.53
CA VAL A 264 1.86 -6.34 4.10
C VAL A 264 1.88 -6.16 5.61
N GLU A 265 2.91 -6.64 6.30
CA GLU A 265 3.02 -6.52 7.76
C GLU A 265 3.05 -5.06 8.23
N LYS A 266 3.71 -4.16 7.49
CA LYS A 266 3.72 -2.71 7.76
C LYS A 266 2.30 -2.14 7.72
N VAL A 267 1.52 -2.42 6.67
CA VAL A 267 0.17 -1.89 6.48
C VAL A 267 -0.79 -2.49 7.52
N TRP A 268 -0.79 -3.82 7.71
CA TRP A 268 -1.67 -4.48 8.67
C TRP A 268 -1.36 -4.08 10.11
N SER A 269 -0.07 -3.88 10.46
CA SER A 269 0.31 -3.36 11.77
C SER A 269 -0.13 -1.92 11.99
N ALA A 270 -0.04 -1.06 10.97
CA ALA A 270 -0.54 0.31 11.03
C ALA A 270 -2.07 0.31 11.24
N ALA A 271 -2.82 -0.47 10.47
CA ALA A 271 -4.26 -0.62 10.62
C ALA A 271 -4.65 -1.11 12.02
N ALA A 272 -3.95 -2.12 12.55
CA ALA A 272 -4.19 -2.65 13.89
C ALA A 272 -3.93 -1.59 14.98
N SER A 273 -2.86 -0.81 14.87
CA SER A 273 -2.53 0.28 15.81
C SER A 273 -3.58 1.39 15.83
N LEU A 274 -4.29 1.58 14.72
CA LEU A 274 -5.38 2.54 14.55
C LEU A 274 -6.76 1.97 14.93
N GLY A 275 -6.85 0.67 15.31
CA GLY A 275 -8.09 0.02 15.70
C GLY A 275 -8.91 -0.53 14.52
N PHE A 276 -8.33 -0.70 13.33
CA PHE A 276 -9.00 -1.14 12.12
C PHE A 276 -8.86 -2.65 11.84
N SER A 277 -8.56 -3.48 12.86
CA SER A 277 -8.41 -4.93 12.69
C SER A 277 -9.70 -5.65 12.24
N ASN A 278 -10.85 -5.01 12.35
CA ASN A 278 -12.12 -5.51 11.79
C ASN A 278 -12.17 -5.41 10.27
N TYR A 279 -11.46 -4.46 9.66
CA TYR A 279 -11.28 -4.33 8.21
C TYR A 279 -10.05 -5.14 7.74
N PHE A 280 -8.89 -4.93 8.34
CA PHE A 280 -7.63 -5.59 7.99
C PHE A 280 -7.46 -6.88 8.80
N ARG A 281 -7.88 -8.01 8.21
CA ARG A 281 -7.88 -9.32 8.88
C ARG A 281 -6.47 -9.90 8.89
N ASN A 282 -6.03 -10.37 10.05
CA ASN A 282 -4.72 -11.04 10.16
C ASN A 282 -4.80 -12.51 9.73
N GLU A 283 -5.32 -12.74 8.55
CA GLU A 283 -5.54 -14.04 7.93
C GLU A 283 -5.08 -13.95 6.47
N GLU A 284 -4.59 -15.06 5.92
CA GLU A 284 -4.18 -15.14 4.52
C GLU A 284 -5.35 -15.56 3.62
N MET A 285 -5.28 -15.17 2.35
CA MET A 285 -6.19 -15.61 1.29
C MET A 285 -5.41 -16.07 0.06
N GLY A 286 -6.12 -16.66 -0.91
CA GLY A 286 -5.54 -17.06 -2.19
C GLY A 286 -5.01 -15.88 -3.02
N GLY A 287 -4.22 -16.19 -4.05
CA GLY A 287 -3.68 -15.18 -4.96
C GLY A 287 -4.75 -14.63 -5.90
N ILE A 288 -4.69 -13.34 -6.14
CA ILE A 288 -5.51 -12.61 -7.10
C ILE A 288 -4.57 -12.01 -8.16
N THR A 289 -4.86 -12.24 -9.44
CA THR A 289 -4.14 -11.57 -10.52
C THR A 289 -4.74 -10.19 -10.70
N ASP A 290 -3.94 -9.16 -10.39
CA ASP A 290 -4.32 -7.76 -10.45
C ASP A 290 -3.08 -6.91 -10.80
N ASP A 291 -3.22 -5.59 -10.94
CA ASP A 291 -2.19 -4.64 -11.33
C ASP A 291 -0.88 -4.81 -10.53
N HIS A 292 -0.96 -5.10 -9.23
CA HIS A 292 0.23 -5.32 -8.39
C HIS A 292 1.10 -6.49 -8.87
N VAL A 293 0.50 -7.51 -9.45
CA VAL A 293 1.25 -8.66 -10.00
C VAL A 293 2.16 -8.23 -11.14
N TYR A 294 1.66 -7.37 -12.03
CA TYR A 294 2.45 -6.86 -13.16
C TYR A 294 3.47 -5.82 -12.73
N VAL A 295 3.16 -4.98 -11.75
CA VAL A 295 4.15 -4.07 -11.14
C VAL A 295 5.30 -4.87 -10.52
N ASN A 296 5.02 -5.96 -9.81
CA ASN A 296 6.02 -6.86 -9.28
C ASN A 296 6.84 -7.55 -10.38
N LYS A 297 6.16 -8.22 -11.31
CA LYS A 297 6.81 -9.08 -12.31
C LYS A 297 7.60 -8.30 -13.36
N LEU A 298 7.10 -7.14 -13.79
CA LEU A 298 7.63 -6.42 -14.96
C LEU A 298 8.41 -5.17 -14.57
N ALA A 299 8.02 -4.44 -13.53
CA ALA A 299 8.75 -3.28 -13.03
C ALA A 299 9.73 -3.63 -11.89
N GLY A 300 9.60 -4.79 -11.26
CA GLY A 300 10.47 -5.23 -10.16
C GLY A 300 10.27 -4.41 -8.88
N ILE A 301 9.11 -3.81 -8.68
CA ILE A 301 8.78 -3.03 -7.49
C ILE A 301 7.95 -3.90 -6.55
N PRO A 302 8.45 -4.25 -5.33
CA PRO A 302 7.70 -5.01 -4.34
C PRO A 302 6.37 -4.34 -4.05
N SER A 303 5.26 -4.98 -4.41
CA SER A 303 3.93 -4.36 -4.36
C SER A 303 2.90 -5.31 -3.76
N ILE A 304 1.97 -4.73 -3.01
CA ILE A 304 0.86 -5.42 -2.37
C ILE A 304 -0.48 -4.94 -2.93
N ASP A 305 -1.51 -5.72 -2.70
CA ASP A 305 -2.88 -5.41 -2.99
C ASP A 305 -3.71 -5.33 -1.70
N ILE A 306 -4.44 -4.25 -1.53
CA ILE A 306 -5.50 -4.11 -0.53
C ILE A 306 -6.81 -4.24 -1.28
N ILE A 307 -7.33 -5.45 -1.30
CA ILE A 307 -8.54 -5.80 -2.03
C ILE A 307 -9.58 -6.44 -1.09
N GLN A 308 -10.85 -6.05 -1.29
CA GLN A 308 -11.93 -6.66 -0.54
C GLN A 308 -12.07 -8.13 -0.89
N TYR A 309 -12.15 -8.96 0.15
CA TYR A 309 -12.47 -10.37 0.01
C TYR A 309 -13.33 -10.86 1.18
N ARG A 310 -14.27 -11.76 0.90
CA ARG A 310 -15.02 -12.51 1.91
C ARG A 310 -15.01 -13.98 1.53
N ASN A 311 -14.63 -14.82 2.46
CA ASN A 311 -14.62 -16.27 2.25
C ASN A 311 -16.04 -16.86 2.29
N GLU A 312 -17.07 -16.04 2.13
CA GLU A 312 -18.48 -16.42 2.26
C GLU A 312 -19.23 -16.05 0.98
N GLY A 313 -19.69 -17.06 0.24
CA GLY A 313 -20.75 -16.89 -0.72
C GLY A 313 -20.37 -16.75 -2.18
N GLN A 314 -21.27 -16.13 -2.94
CA GLN A 314 -21.25 -16.03 -4.40
C GLN A 314 -20.26 -14.96 -4.90
N ASN A 315 -19.95 -14.99 -6.20
CA ASN A 315 -19.10 -14.02 -6.90
C ASN A 315 -17.65 -13.95 -6.40
N SER A 316 -17.00 -15.10 -6.29
CA SER A 316 -15.56 -15.20 -6.04
C SER A 316 -15.06 -14.54 -4.74
N GLY A 317 -15.95 -14.19 -3.81
CA GLY A 317 -15.59 -13.49 -2.57
C GLY A 317 -15.58 -11.96 -2.65
N PHE A 318 -15.72 -11.37 -3.83
CA PHE A 318 -15.65 -9.91 -4.04
C PHE A 318 -16.97 -9.16 -3.72
N GLY A 319 -18.02 -9.88 -3.35
CA GLY A 319 -19.32 -9.31 -3.01
C GLY A 319 -20.34 -9.46 -4.14
N HIS A 320 -21.61 -9.32 -3.78
CA HIS A 320 -22.75 -9.59 -4.68
C HIS A 320 -22.92 -8.54 -5.81
N TYR A 321 -22.31 -7.39 -5.68
CA TYR A 321 -22.34 -6.28 -6.66
C TYR A 321 -21.20 -6.36 -7.69
N TRP A 322 -20.15 -7.12 -7.42
CA TRP A 322 -18.98 -7.18 -8.28
C TRP A 322 -19.34 -7.68 -9.69
N HIS A 323 -18.95 -6.91 -10.70
CA HIS A 323 -19.25 -7.11 -12.12
C HIS A 323 -20.76 -7.22 -12.41
N THR A 324 -21.57 -6.46 -11.66
CA THR A 324 -23.01 -6.34 -11.86
C THR A 324 -23.43 -4.88 -12.03
N VAL A 325 -24.68 -4.65 -12.47
CA VAL A 325 -25.23 -3.28 -12.54
C VAL A 325 -25.43 -2.64 -11.17
N ASN A 326 -25.21 -3.39 -10.08
CA ASN A 326 -25.37 -2.93 -8.71
C ASN A 326 -24.08 -2.36 -8.09
N ASP A 327 -22.96 -2.35 -8.80
CA ASP A 327 -21.77 -1.62 -8.31
C ASP A 327 -21.94 -0.11 -8.47
N THR A 328 -22.73 0.46 -7.55
CA THR A 328 -23.16 1.87 -7.52
C THR A 328 -22.78 2.52 -6.20
N MET A 329 -23.03 3.83 -6.08
CA MET A 329 -22.78 4.60 -4.85
C MET A 329 -23.54 4.09 -3.61
N GLU A 330 -24.58 3.27 -3.78
CA GLU A 330 -25.30 2.63 -2.67
C GLU A 330 -24.41 1.60 -1.94
N ASN A 331 -23.41 1.08 -2.61
CA ASN A 331 -22.42 0.14 -2.08
C ASN A 331 -21.11 0.81 -1.63
N ILE A 332 -21.11 2.11 -1.37
CA ILE A 332 -19.94 2.83 -0.85
C ILE A 332 -20.19 3.32 0.57
N ASP A 333 -19.30 2.90 1.48
CA ASP A 333 -19.30 3.28 2.89
C ASP A 333 -18.10 4.17 3.24
N LYS A 334 -18.37 5.33 3.79
CA LYS A 334 -17.37 6.29 4.26
C LYS A 334 -16.47 5.73 5.35
N ASN A 335 -16.96 4.82 6.20
CA ASN A 335 -16.15 4.22 7.25
C ASN A 335 -15.07 3.30 6.68
N THR A 336 -15.37 2.57 5.62
CA THR A 336 -14.38 1.73 4.92
C THR A 336 -13.33 2.60 4.25
N LEU A 337 -13.75 3.64 3.51
CA LEU A 337 -12.82 4.61 2.90
C LEU A 337 -11.93 5.28 3.98
N PHE A 338 -12.51 5.62 5.15
CA PHE A 338 -11.77 6.20 6.28
C PHE A 338 -10.72 5.25 6.83
N ALA A 339 -11.08 3.98 7.05
CA ALA A 339 -10.16 2.98 7.59
C ALA A 339 -8.96 2.76 6.66
N VAL A 340 -9.21 2.62 5.35
CA VAL A 340 -8.14 2.42 4.35
C VAL A 340 -7.28 3.68 4.23
N GLY A 341 -7.90 4.83 4.00
CA GLY A 341 -7.16 6.08 3.80
C GLY A 341 -6.35 6.49 5.02
N THR A 342 -6.92 6.38 6.24
CA THR A 342 -6.19 6.69 7.48
C THR A 342 -5.00 5.75 7.68
N THR A 343 -5.17 4.46 7.37
CA THR A 343 -4.06 3.48 7.43
C THR A 343 -2.93 3.87 6.49
N LEU A 344 -3.23 4.22 5.24
CA LEU A 344 -2.21 4.61 4.27
C LEU A 344 -1.56 5.95 4.59
N MET A 345 -2.31 6.92 5.14
CA MET A 345 -1.72 8.16 5.66
C MET A 345 -0.70 7.86 6.76
N GLN A 346 -1.05 6.96 7.70
CA GLN A 346 -0.13 6.51 8.75
C GLN A 346 1.13 5.87 8.16
N VAL A 347 0.99 5.02 7.15
CA VAL A 347 2.13 4.35 6.49
C VAL A 347 3.02 5.38 5.80
N VAL A 348 2.47 6.23 4.93
CA VAL A 348 3.26 7.17 4.10
C VAL A 348 3.97 8.23 4.95
N TYR A 349 3.32 8.79 5.96
CA TYR A 349 3.94 9.85 6.78
C TYR A 349 4.96 9.33 7.80
N ASN A 350 5.00 8.03 8.07
CA ASN A 350 6.03 7.42 8.93
C ASN A 350 7.23 6.85 8.14
N GLU A 351 7.27 7.03 6.83
CA GLU A 351 8.45 6.73 5.99
C GLU A 351 9.53 7.85 6.14
#